data_21c242baa627fd4ef05fdcf2ca72671f
#
_entry.id   21c242baa627fd4ef05fdcf2ca72671f
#
_cell.length_a   1.000
_cell.length_b   1.000
_cell.length_c   1.000
_cell.angle_alpha   90.00
_cell.angle_beta   90.00
_cell.angle_gamma   90.00
#
_symmetry.space_group_name_H-M   'P 1'
#
loop_
_entity.id
_entity.type
_entity.pdbx_description
1 polymer ?
#
loop_
_entity_poly.entity_id
_entity_poly.type
_entity_poly.pdbx_seq_one_letter_code
_entity_poly.pdbx_strand_id
1 'polypeptide(L)'
;MMVRRATLNEAQALWTIRNEAIRFGCRDTYPEDVLAAWTPDEMPEGYRNEIINNPFFVADNENGEPVATGFLDLKNGSVEAIFTLPAYTGRGLAKQILQAIKQEARSRGMSRLTLSSTPNARDFYLTQGFRVVKEGLYPMSRSGTLLRCYEMVCELDPDM
;
A
#
# COMPACT_ATOMS: atom_id res chain seq x y z
N MET A 1 7.75 -4.94 -16.36
CA MET A 1 6.32 -4.81 -16.07
C MET A 1 5.96 -3.35 -15.91
N MET A 2 4.87 -2.95 -16.49
CA MET A 2 4.44 -1.55 -16.45
C MET A 2 3.42 -1.33 -15.36
N VAL A 3 3.53 -0.17 -14.70
CA VAL A 3 2.54 0.27 -13.73
C VAL A 3 1.48 1.10 -14.48
N ARG A 4 0.22 0.86 -14.17
CA ARG A 4 -0.91 1.59 -14.75
C ARG A 4 -1.95 1.90 -13.67
N ARG A 5 -2.90 2.74 -14.01
CA ARG A 5 -4.03 3.01 -13.13
C ARG A 5 -4.92 1.78 -13.05
N ALA A 6 -5.39 1.46 -11.85
CA ALA A 6 -6.37 0.39 -11.65
C ALA A 6 -7.75 0.84 -12.10
N THR A 7 -8.59 -0.11 -12.48
CA THR A 7 -9.99 0.13 -12.80
C THR A 7 -10.89 -0.42 -11.71
N LEU A 8 -12.10 0.11 -11.60
CA LEU A 8 -13.04 -0.29 -10.54
C LEU A 8 -13.38 -1.78 -10.60
N ASN A 9 -13.47 -2.35 -11.79
CA ASN A 9 -13.81 -3.77 -11.93
C ASN A 9 -12.69 -4.70 -11.47
N GLU A 10 -11.52 -4.16 -11.12
CA GLU A 10 -10.41 -4.93 -10.56
C GLU A 10 -10.43 -4.98 -9.03
N ALA A 11 -11.44 -4.40 -8.40
CA ALA A 11 -11.50 -4.28 -6.94
C ALA A 11 -11.27 -5.61 -6.22
N GLN A 12 -11.89 -6.68 -6.67
CA GLN A 12 -11.71 -7.99 -6.04
C GLN A 12 -10.28 -8.50 -6.19
N ALA A 13 -9.67 -8.32 -7.35
CA ALA A 13 -8.28 -8.72 -7.56
C ALA A 13 -7.34 -7.96 -6.63
N LEU A 14 -7.57 -6.66 -6.46
CA LEU A 14 -6.75 -5.83 -5.56
C LEU A 14 -6.95 -6.23 -4.10
N TRP A 15 -8.18 -6.54 -3.71
CA TRP A 15 -8.46 -7.02 -2.36
C TRP A 15 -7.74 -8.33 -2.07
N THR A 16 -7.71 -9.23 -3.03
CA THR A 16 -6.99 -10.51 -2.91
C THR A 16 -5.48 -10.29 -2.78
N ILE A 17 -4.91 -9.39 -3.59
CA ILE A 17 -3.48 -9.05 -3.50
C ILE A 17 -3.15 -8.54 -2.10
N ARG A 18 -3.95 -7.62 -1.59
CA ARG A 18 -3.79 -7.06 -0.25
C ARG A 18 -3.76 -8.16 0.81
N ASN A 19 -4.78 -9.02 0.79
CA ASN A 19 -4.91 -10.04 1.81
C ASN A 19 -3.77 -11.06 1.77
N GLU A 20 -3.42 -11.53 0.58
CA GLU A 20 -2.33 -12.50 0.46
C GLU A 20 -0.98 -11.89 0.85
N ALA A 21 -0.75 -10.63 0.47
CA ALA A 21 0.49 -9.96 0.83
C ALA A 21 0.62 -9.76 2.34
N ILE A 22 -0.46 -9.37 3.01
CA ILE A 22 -0.47 -9.19 4.47
C ILE A 22 -0.24 -10.52 5.17
N ARG A 23 -0.98 -11.55 4.77
CA ARG A 23 -0.89 -12.87 5.40
C ARG A 23 0.52 -13.45 5.30
N PHE A 24 1.18 -13.27 4.17
CA PHE A 24 2.54 -13.76 3.96
C PHE A 24 3.59 -12.83 4.57
N GLY A 25 3.53 -11.54 4.25
CA GLY A 25 4.57 -10.57 4.63
C GLY A 25 4.61 -10.28 6.11
N CYS A 26 3.47 -10.36 6.79
CA CYS A 26 3.37 -10.06 8.22
C CYS A 26 3.27 -11.31 9.10
N ARG A 27 3.52 -12.49 8.54
CA ARG A 27 3.34 -13.76 9.27
C ARG A 27 4.17 -13.87 10.54
N ASP A 28 5.32 -13.19 10.57
CA ASP A 28 6.21 -13.20 11.74
C ASP A 28 6.13 -11.90 12.55
N THR A 29 5.29 -10.96 12.12
CA THR A 29 5.18 -9.63 12.74
C THR A 29 4.00 -9.54 13.69
N TYR A 30 2.89 -10.15 13.33
CA TYR A 30 1.66 -10.13 14.12
C TYR A 30 1.13 -11.54 14.34
N PRO A 31 0.36 -11.77 15.43
CA PRO A 31 -0.25 -13.08 15.69
C PRO A 31 -1.21 -13.51 14.58
N GLU A 32 -1.38 -14.82 14.42
CA GLU A 32 -2.22 -15.39 13.37
C GLU A 32 -3.68 -14.92 13.43
N ASP A 33 -4.25 -14.84 14.63
CA ASP A 33 -5.63 -14.37 14.80
C ASP A 33 -5.79 -12.92 14.43
N VAL A 34 -4.76 -12.09 14.66
CA VAL A 34 -4.73 -10.69 14.25
C VAL A 34 -4.70 -10.59 12.72
N LEU A 35 -3.87 -11.39 12.07
CA LEU A 35 -3.79 -11.41 10.61
C LEU A 35 -5.11 -11.84 9.99
N ALA A 36 -5.74 -12.88 10.55
CA ALA A 36 -7.04 -13.35 10.05
C ALA A 36 -8.12 -12.27 10.15
N ALA A 37 -8.17 -11.56 11.27
CA ALA A 37 -9.14 -10.48 11.47
C ALA A 37 -8.89 -9.29 10.55
N TRP A 38 -7.62 -9.03 10.22
CA TRP A 38 -7.24 -7.91 9.35
C TRP A 38 -7.48 -8.21 7.87
N THR A 39 -7.59 -9.48 7.50
CA THR A 39 -7.69 -9.89 6.10
C THR A 39 -8.95 -10.73 5.82
N PRO A 40 -10.15 -10.17 6.06
CA PRO A 40 -11.37 -10.92 5.72
C PRO A 40 -11.44 -11.14 4.21
N ASP A 41 -11.93 -12.31 3.80
CA ASP A 41 -12.06 -12.62 2.38
C ASP A 41 -13.09 -11.71 1.71
N GLU A 42 -14.14 -11.36 2.42
CA GLU A 42 -15.17 -10.48 1.88
C GLU A 42 -14.69 -9.03 1.89
N MET A 43 -14.72 -8.41 0.71
CA MET A 43 -14.31 -7.04 0.53
C MET A 43 -15.33 -6.08 1.15
N PRO A 44 -14.89 -5.11 1.99
CA PRO A 44 -15.81 -4.09 2.53
C PRO A 44 -16.36 -3.22 1.40
N GLU A 45 -17.59 -2.74 1.56
CA GLU A 45 -18.20 -1.82 0.58
C GLU A 45 -17.37 -0.56 0.37
N GLY A 46 -16.77 -0.03 1.42
CA GLY A 46 -15.95 1.18 1.33
C GLY A 46 -14.71 1.05 0.44
N TYR A 47 -14.27 -0.18 0.17
CA TYR A 47 -13.07 -0.38 -0.64
C TYR A 47 -13.28 0.10 -2.09
N ARG A 48 -14.44 -0.16 -2.68
CA ARG A 48 -14.74 0.34 -4.03
C ARG A 48 -14.75 1.86 -4.08
N ASN A 49 -15.27 2.49 -3.01
CA ASN A 49 -15.27 3.95 -2.92
C ASN A 49 -13.85 4.50 -2.85
N GLU A 50 -12.93 3.81 -2.19
CA GLU A 50 -11.53 4.22 -2.17
C GLU A 50 -10.93 4.21 -3.58
N ILE A 51 -11.26 3.19 -4.38
CA ILE A 51 -10.75 3.09 -5.75
C ILE A 51 -11.32 4.20 -6.63
N ILE A 52 -12.58 4.55 -6.43
CA ILE A 52 -13.22 5.63 -7.19
C ILE A 52 -12.61 6.99 -6.83
N ASN A 53 -12.35 7.23 -5.56
CA ASN A 53 -11.97 8.55 -5.05
C ASN A 53 -10.47 8.81 -5.03
N ASN A 54 -9.64 7.81 -5.23
CA ASN A 54 -8.18 7.94 -5.12
C ASN A 54 -7.48 7.29 -6.30
N PRO A 55 -6.26 7.79 -6.65
CA PRO A 55 -5.46 7.13 -7.68
C PRO A 55 -4.90 5.80 -7.15
N PHE A 56 -5.43 4.69 -7.64
CA PHE A 56 -4.90 3.36 -7.41
C PHE A 56 -4.05 2.94 -8.60
N PHE A 57 -2.94 2.28 -8.32
CA PHE A 57 -2.01 1.78 -9.33
C PHE A 57 -1.87 0.28 -9.21
N VAL A 58 -1.60 -0.37 -10.32
CA VAL A 58 -1.31 -1.80 -10.37
C VAL A 58 -0.12 -2.05 -11.26
N ALA A 59 0.58 -3.14 -10.99
CA ALA A 59 1.55 -3.72 -11.89
C ALA A 59 1.05 -5.08 -12.32
N ASP A 60 1.09 -5.35 -13.62
CA ASP A 60 0.62 -6.63 -14.18
C ASP A 60 1.79 -7.58 -14.40
N ASN A 61 1.48 -8.89 -14.38
CA ASN A 61 2.44 -9.90 -14.83
C ASN A 61 2.41 -9.98 -16.37
N GLU A 62 3.15 -10.95 -16.94
CA GLU A 62 3.23 -11.14 -18.39
C GLU A 62 1.89 -11.47 -19.04
N ASN A 63 0.96 -12.00 -18.26
CA ASN A 63 -0.38 -12.37 -18.75
C ASN A 63 -1.39 -11.24 -18.57
N GLY A 64 -0.97 -10.06 -18.14
CA GLY A 64 -1.86 -8.93 -17.94
C GLY A 64 -2.69 -9.00 -16.66
N GLU A 65 -2.26 -9.82 -15.69
CA GLU A 65 -2.99 -9.96 -14.43
C GLU A 65 -2.32 -9.09 -13.35
N PRO A 66 -3.13 -8.33 -12.56
CA PRO A 66 -2.56 -7.51 -11.47
C PRO A 66 -1.88 -8.38 -10.42
N VAL A 67 -0.65 -8.04 -10.06
CA VAL A 67 0.14 -8.77 -9.05
C VAL A 67 0.71 -7.86 -7.98
N ALA A 68 0.60 -6.55 -8.14
CA ALA A 68 1.00 -5.56 -7.13
C ALA A 68 0.08 -4.36 -7.22
N THR A 69 -0.11 -3.65 -6.11
CA THR A 69 -0.99 -2.50 -6.04
C THR A 69 -0.53 -1.52 -4.97
N GLY A 70 -1.06 -0.32 -5.01
CA GLY A 70 -0.90 0.73 -4.02
C GLY A 70 -1.67 1.95 -4.44
N PHE A 71 -1.95 2.85 -3.52
CA PHE A 71 -2.69 4.05 -3.88
C PHE A 71 -2.24 5.28 -3.09
N LEU A 72 -2.62 6.43 -3.61
CA LEU A 72 -2.41 7.72 -2.99
C LEU A 72 -3.74 8.18 -2.38
N ASP A 73 -3.76 8.35 -1.06
CA ASP A 73 -4.92 8.91 -0.39
C ASP A 73 -4.87 10.43 -0.53
N LEU A 74 -5.77 10.97 -1.34
CA LEU A 74 -5.78 12.40 -1.65
C LEU A 74 -6.15 13.27 -0.46
N LYS A 75 -6.96 12.74 0.45
CA LYS A 75 -7.41 13.48 1.61
C LYS A 75 -6.27 13.72 2.60
N ASN A 76 -5.45 12.70 2.82
CA ASN A 76 -4.39 12.75 3.83
C ASN A 76 -2.99 12.97 3.26
N GLY A 77 -2.84 12.92 1.93
CA GLY A 77 -1.51 13.00 1.31
C GLY A 77 -0.64 11.83 1.68
N SER A 78 -1.22 10.64 1.75
CA SER A 78 -0.50 9.47 2.24
C SER A 78 -0.44 8.36 1.21
N VAL A 79 0.65 7.58 1.29
CA VAL A 79 0.82 6.34 0.53
C VAL A 79 0.11 5.24 1.29
N GLU A 80 -0.76 4.50 0.61
CA GLU A 80 -1.56 3.46 1.25
C GLU A 80 -1.46 2.15 0.51
N ALA A 81 -1.47 1.07 1.28
CA ALA A 81 -1.73 -0.29 0.79
C ALA A 81 -0.82 -0.72 -0.37
N ILE A 82 0.50 -0.51 -0.23
CA ILE A 82 1.44 -1.05 -1.20
C ILE A 82 1.64 -2.53 -0.89
N PHE A 83 1.15 -3.39 -1.78
CA PHE A 83 1.16 -4.84 -1.61
C PHE A 83 1.55 -5.53 -2.90
N THR A 84 2.30 -6.63 -2.77
CA THR A 84 2.72 -7.48 -3.88
C THR A 84 2.38 -8.92 -3.55
N LEU A 85 1.83 -9.65 -4.51
CA LEU A 85 1.60 -11.09 -4.32
C LEU A 85 2.92 -11.77 -3.95
N PRO A 86 2.89 -12.74 -3.03
CA PRO A 86 4.12 -13.38 -2.55
C PRO A 86 5.01 -13.93 -3.66
N ALA A 87 4.43 -14.50 -4.71
CA ALA A 87 5.20 -15.07 -5.82
C ALA A 87 5.94 -14.03 -6.65
N TYR A 88 5.61 -12.75 -6.48
CA TYR A 88 6.18 -11.65 -7.29
C TYR A 88 7.02 -10.68 -6.48
N THR A 89 7.30 -10.98 -5.22
CA THR A 89 8.17 -10.13 -4.40
C THR A 89 9.61 -10.21 -4.89
N GLY A 90 10.40 -9.19 -4.56
CA GLY A 90 11.81 -9.15 -4.93
C GLY A 90 12.08 -8.79 -6.37
N ARG A 91 11.10 -8.31 -7.11
CA ARG A 91 11.23 -7.93 -8.53
C ARG A 91 11.15 -6.42 -8.75
N GLY A 92 11.12 -5.64 -7.69
CA GLY A 92 11.06 -4.18 -7.79
C GLY A 92 9.66 -3.61 -8.06
N LEU A 93 8.61 -4.41 -7.93
CA LEU A 93 7.25 -3.94 -8.22
C LEU A 93 6.75 -2.92 -7.22
N ALA A 94 7.00 -3.14 -5.92
CA ALA A 94 6.63 -2.17 -4.89
C ALA A 94 7.31 -0.83 -5.13
N LYS A 95 8.58 -0.84 -5.53
CA LYS A 95 9.32 0.38 -5.87
C LYS A 95 8.68 1.10 -7.05
N GLN A 96 8.28 0.38 -8.08
CA GLN A 96 7.64 0.96 -9.27
C GLN A 96 6.28 1.57 -8.91
N ILE A 97 5.49 0.88 -8.11
CA ILE A 97 4.20 1.40 -7.62
C ILE A 97 4.43 2.69 -6.82
N LEU A 98 5.40 2.69 -5.91
CA LEU A 98 5.69 3.85 -5.09
C LEU A 98 6.15 5.04 -5.94
N GLN A 99 6.95 4.78 -6.97
CA GLN A 99 7.38 5.85 -7.89
C GLN A 99 6.20 6.44 -8.65
N ALA A 100 5.24 5.61 -9.08
CA ALA A 100 4.02 6.11 -9.72
C ALA A 100 3.22 6.98 -8.77
N ILE A 101 3.11 6.59 -7.50
CA ILE A 101 2.41 7.37 -6.48
C ILE A 101 3.11 8.71 -6.25
N LYS A 102 4.44 8.71 -6.15
CA LYS A 102 5.21 9.94 -5.97
C LYS A 102 5.01 10.89 -7.16
N GLN A 103 5.02 10.34 -8.37
CA GLN A 103 4.81 11.13 -9.57
C GLN A 103 3.42 11.74 -9.59
N GLU A 104 2.40 10.98 -9.24
CA GLU A 104 1.03 11.47 -9.13
C GLU A 104 0.93 12.61 -8.12
N ALA A 105 1.55 12.42 -6.95
CA ALA A 105 1.56 13.43 -5.90
C ALA A 105 2.24 14.73 -6.36
N ARG A 106 3.37 14.62 -7.04
CA ARG A 106 4.07 15.81 -7.59
C ARG A 106 3.20 16.54 -8.60
N SER A 107 2.54 15.80 -9.49
CA SER A 107 1.68 16.41 -10.51
C SER A 107 0.49 17.16 -9.90
N ARG A 108 0.12 16.81 -8.67
CA ARG A 108 -0.95 17.48 -7.92
C ARG A 108 -0.45 18.60 -7.02
N GLY A 109 0.85 18.89 -7.06
CA GLY A 109 1.44 19.97 -6.24
C GLY A 109 1.72 19.60 -4.80
N MET A 110 1.72 18.32 -4.47
CA MET A 110 2.03 17.89 -3.11
C MET A 110 3.53 18.00 -2.86
N SER A 111 3.92 18.49 -1.67
CA SER A 111 5.32 18.66 -1.28
C SER A 111 5.84 17.55 -0.38
N ARG A 112 4.96 16.70 0.12
CA ARG A 112 5.35 15.58 1.00
C ARG A 112 4.34 14.47 0.92
N LEU A 113 4.80 13.26 1.28
CA LEU A 113 3.95 12.09 1.46
C LEU A 113 4.20 11.52 2.84
N THR A 114 3.15 11.00 3.47
CA THR A 114 3.25 10.26 4.72
C THR A 114 2.82 8.82 4.50
N LEU A 115 3.14 7.97 5.45
CA LEU A 115 2.61 6.61 5.48
C LEU A 115 2.78 6.01 6.87
N SER A 116 1.99 4.96 7.13
CA SER A 116 2.13 4.12 8.31
C SER A 116 2.67 2.77 7.84
N SER A 117 3.88 2.43 8.23
CA SER A 117 4.55 1.21 7.78
C SER A 117 4.42 0.10 8.81
N THR A 118 4.10 -1.11 8.36
CA THR A 118 4.29 -2.28 9.22
C THR A 118 5.78 -2.43 9.53
N PRO A 119 6.12 -3.03 10.70
CA PRO A 119 7.54 -3.16 11.07
C PRO A 119 8.39 -3.89 10.02
N ASN A 120 7.81 -4.89 9.36
CA ASN A 120 8.54 -5.66 8.35
C ASN A 120 8.79 -4.89 7.05
N ALA A 121 8.05 -3.81 6.77
CA ALA A 121 8.23 -3.02 5.55
C ALA A 121 9.04 -1.74 5.77
N ARG A 122 9.38 -1.40 7.01
CA ARG A 122 10.08 -0.15 7.33
C ARG A 122 11.36 0.03 6.53
N ASP A 123 12.18 -1.00 6.46
CA ASP A 123 13.49 -0.89 5.79
C ASP A 123 13.34 -0.61 4.30
N PHE A 124 12.31 -1.18 3.67
CA PHE A 124 12.01 -0.87 2.27
C PHE A 124 11.76 0.62 2.09
N TYR A 125 10.90 1.21 2.93
CA TYR A 125 10.58 2.63 2.80
C TYR A 125 11.78 3.53 3.11
N LEU A 126 12.66 3.11 4.03
CA LEU A 126 13.89 3.86 4.27
C LEU A 126 14.74 3.93 3.00
N THR A 127 14.80 2.85 2.21
CA THR A 127 15.55 2.85 0.95
C THR A 127 14.89 3.73 -0.12
N GLN A 128 13.61 4.06 0.05
CA GLN A 128 12.84 4.83 -0.92
C GLN A 128 12.71 6.31 -0.56
N GLY A 129 13.50 6.77 0.40
CA GLY A 129 13.54 8.19 0.76
C GLY A 129 12.61 8.61 1.88
N PHE A 130 11.96 7.66 2.54
CA PHE A 130 11.15 7.95 3.71
C PHE A 130 12.00 7.88 4.96
N ARG A 131 11.63 8.68 5.97
CA ARG A 131 12.27 8.64 7.29
C ARG A 131 11.21 8.40 8.35
N VAL A 132 11.61 7.76 9.44
CA VAL A 132 10.72 7.50 10.56
C VAL A 132 10.53 8.77 11.36
N VAL A 133 9.27 9.13 11.62
CA VAL A 133 8.93 10.26 12.50
C VAL A 133 8.73 9.75 13.93
N LYS A 134 7.98 8.65 14.07
CA LYS A 134 7.70 8.06 15.38
C LYS A 134 7.12 6.66 15.20
N GLU A 135 7.12 5.88 16.28
CA GLU A 135 6.32 4.67 16.35
C GLU A 135 4.87 5.07 16.63
N GLY A 136 3.93 4.31 16.11
CA GLY A 136 2.53 4.60 16.28
C GLY A 136 1.70 3.33 16.35
N LEU A 137 0.40 3.51 16.45
CA LEU A 137 -0.57 2.42 16.46
C LEU A 137 -1.58 2.67 15.35
N TYR A 138 -1.75 1.68 14.49
CA TYR A 138 -2.66 1.74 13.35
C TYR A 138 -3.94 0.97 13.70
N PRO A 139 -5.11 1.61 13.65
CA PRO A 139 -6.36 0.93 14.00
C PRO A 139 -6.78 -0.04 12.89
N MET A 140 -7.08 -1.27 13.28
CA MET A 140 -7.77 -2.20 12.41
C MET A 140 -9.25 -1.83 12.40
N SER A 141 -9.81 -1.61 11.21
CA SER A 141 -11.12 -0.98 11.06
C SER A 141 -12.30 -1.75 11.66
N ARG A 142 -12.17 -3.05 11.94
CA ARG A 142 -13.31 -3.85 12.39
C ARG A 142 -13.21 -4.45 13.77
N SER A 143 -12.02 -4.57 14.33
CA SER A 143 -11.84 -5.28 15.60
C SER A 143 -11.50 -4.39 16.78
N GLY A 144 -11.19 -3.12 16.53
CA GLY A 144 -10.67 -2.23 17.57
C GLY A 144 -9.22 -2.55 17.96
N THR A 145 -8.61 -3.55 17.37
CA THR A 145 -7.22 -3.89 17.64
C THR A 145 -6.29 -2.85 17.03
N LEU A 146 -5.24 -2.47 17.77
CA LEU A 146 -4.25 -1.52 17.31
C LEU A 146 -2.98 -2.28 16.91
N LEU A 147 -2.48 -1.97 15.71
CA LEU A 147 -1.28 -2.60 15.17
C LEU A 147 -0.09 -1.66 15.34
N ARG A 148 1.02 -2.18 15.86
CA ARG A 148 2.23 -1.39 15.94
C ARG A 148 2.71 -1.04 14.53
N CYS A 149 3.08 0.22 14.32
CA CYS A 149 3.55 0.70 13.03
C CYS A 149 4.59 1.80 13.20
N TYR A 150 5.19 2.21 12.08
CA TYR A 150 6.10 3.35 12.04
C TYR A 150 5.47 4.44 11.18
N GLU A 151 5.30 5.63 11.76
CA GLU A 151 4.84 6.79 11.00
C GLU A 151 6.05 7.36 10.25
N MET A 152 5.93 7.46 8.93
CA MET A 152 7.05 7.86 8.08
C MET A 152 6.66 9.01 7.15
N VAL A 153 7.65 9.78 6.73
CA VAL A 153 7.44 10.92 5.84
C VAL A 153 8.53 10.98 4.78
N CYS A 154 8.15 11.41 3.59
CA CYS A 154 9.07 11.65 2.49
C CYS A 154 8.77 13.05 1.92
N GLU A 155 9.80 13.88 1.81
CA GLU A 155 9.67 15.16 1.13
C GLU A 155 9.75 14.93 -0.38
N LEU A 156 8.90 15.60 -1.13
CA LEU A 156 8.89 15.48 -2.58
C LEU A 156 9.62 16.67 -3.20
N ASP A 157 10.58 16.37 -4.08
CA ASP A 157 11.30 17.40 -4.80
C ASP A 157 10.41 17.85 -5.98
N PRO A 158 9.99 19.13 -6.03
CA PRO A 158 9.09 19.59 -7.06
C PRO A 158 9.70 19.63 -8.46
N ASP A 159 11.02 19.59 -8.56
CA ASP A 159 11.73 19.68 -9.84
C ASP A 159 12.02 18.31 -10.46
N MET A 160 11.56 17.24 -9.86
CA MET A 160 11.87 15.89 -10.34
C MET A 160 10.76 15.30 -11.20
#